data_9410c705eaec0544330967ff1e7ba430
#
_entry.id   9410c705eaec0544330967ff1e7ba430
#
_cell.length_a   1.000
_cell.length_b   1.000
_cell.length_c   1.000
_cell.angle_alpha   90.00
_cell.angle_beta   90.00
_cell.angle_gamma   90.00
#
_symmetry.space_group_name_H-M   'P 1'
#
loop_
_entity.id
_entity.type
_entity.pdbx_description
1 polymer ?
#
loop_
_entity_poly.entity_id
_entity_poly.type
_entity_poly.pdbx_seq_one_letter_code
_entity_poly.pdbx_strand_id
1 'polypeptide(L)'
;PTLELESGSNDPMAYVLTISFLTLVVNQDQTIASIVPMFLVQMIIGAAAGFGFGKLSKFIINRIRLDFEGLYPVLVIALMFVTFSTTDFFGGNGFLAIYICAVYLGNQDLIHKKTIIKMYDGLAWLMQIVLFLTLGLLVFPSEIIPFMGIGLLISLFLILVARPVIVFISLLFFRMELK
;
A
#
# COMPACT_ATOMS: atom_id res chain seq x y z
N PRO A 1 13.24 9.09 -2.49
CA PRO A 1 12.16 9.48 -1.53
C PRO A 1 10.82 9.76 -2.23
N THR A 2 10.79 10.55 -3.35
CA THR A 2 9.54 10.94 -4.03
C THR A 2 8.84 9.76 -4.70
N LEU A 3 9.59 8.88 -5.38
CA LEU A 3 9.05 7.67 -6.01
C LEU A 3 8.55 6.64 -4.99
N GLU A 4 9.19 6.54 -3.84
CA GLU A 4 8.76 5.67 -2.75
C GLU A 4 7.45 6.17 -2.12
N LEU A 5 7.30 7.49 -1.98
CA LEU A 5 6.06 8.10 -1.50
C LEU A 5 4.93 7.93 -2.52
N GLU A 6 5.22 8.09 -3.82
CA GLU A 6 4.27 7.85 -4.90
C GLU A 6 3.76 6.41 -4.87
N SER A 7 4.68 5.43 -4.86
CA SER A 7 4.34 4.01 -4.81
C SER A 7 3.52 3.66 -3.58
N GLY A 8 3.96 4.07 -2.40
CA GLY A 8 3.26 3.77 -1.15
C GLY A 8 1.88 4.42 -1.02
N SER A 9 1.63 5.53 -1.73
CA SER A 9 0.30 6.16 -1.78
C SER A 9 -0.61 5.50 -2.81
N ASN A 10 -0.06 5.04 -3.94
CA ASN A 10 -0.83 4.45 -5.04
C ASN A 10 -1.45 3.11 -4.65
N ASP A 11 -0.73 2.25 -3.92
CA ASP A 11 -1.20 0.90 -3.61
C ASP A 11 -2.49 0.89 -2.77
N PRO A 12 -2.60 1.62 -1.64
CA PRO A 12 -3.85 1.71 -0.90
C PRO A 12 -4.99 2.32 -1.70
N MET A 13 -4.70 3.33 -2.54
CA MET A 13 -5.69 3.98 -3.39
C MET A 13 -6.20 3.06 -4.49
N ALA A 14 -5.31 2.35 -5.19
CA ALA A 14 -5.65 1.40 -6.23
C ALA A 14 -6.52 0.27 -5.68
N TYR A 15 -6.16 -0.27 -4.50
CA TYR A 15 -6.95 -1.31 -3.84
C TYR A 15 -8.37 -0.84 -3.53
N VAL A 16 -8.52 0.31 -2.85
CA VAL A 16 -9.84 0.82 -2.46
C VAL A 16 -10.70 1.15 -3.68
N LEU A 17 -10.11 1.79 -4.71
CA LEU A 17 -10.82 2.09 -5.94
C LEU A 17 -11.29 0.82 -6.66
N THR A 18 -10.42 -0.17 -6.78
CA THR A 18 -10.76 -1.44 -7.43
C THR A 18 -11.89 -2.16 -6.71
N ILE A 19 -11.83 -2.29 -5.39
CA ILE A 19 -12.90 -2.91 -4.60
C ILE A 19 -14.19 -2.09 -4.67
N SER A 20 -14.09 -0.76 -4.64
CA SER A 20 -15.27 0.11 -4.74
C SER A 20 -15.98 -0.03 -6.09
N PHE A 21 -15.23 -0.07 -7.20
CA PHE A 21 -15.81 -0.30 -8.53
C PHE A 21 -16.36 -1.72 -8.68
N LEU A 22 -15.67 -2.73 -8.13
CA LEU A 22 -16.15 -4.11 -8.12
C LEU A 22 -17.50 -4.20 -7.37
N THR A 23 -17.59 -3.53 -6.22
CA THR A 23 -18.83 -3.51 -5.41
C THR A 23 -19.98 -2.84 -6.17
N LEU A 24 -19.72 -1.79 -6.94
CA LEU A 24 -20.73 -1.16 -7.82
C LEU A 24 -21.20 -2.09 -8.93
N VAL A 25 -20.32 -2.89 -9.50
CA VAL A 25 -20.68 -3.83 -10.57
C VAL A 25 -21.51 -4.99 -10.02
N VAL A 26 -21.17 -5.47 -8.83
CA VAL A 26 -21.85 -6.61 -8.19
C VAL A 26 -23.16 -6.20 -7.53
N ASN A 27 -23.22 -5.05 -6.86
CA ASN A 27 -24.37 -4.55 -6.12
C ASN A 27 -25.00 -3.35 -6.85
N GLN A 28 -26.03 -3.61 -7.63
CA GLN A 28 -26.73 -2.60 -8.43
C GLN A 28 -27.46 -1.52 -7.60
N ASP A 29 -27.65 -1.76 -6.30
CA ASP A 29 -28.30 -0.81 -5.38
C ASP A 29 -27.36 0.28 -4.84
N GLN A 30 -26.06 0.19 -5.12
CA GLN A 30 -25.10 1.18 -4.66
C GLN A 30 -24.91 2.30 -5.69
N THR A 31 -24.89 3.53 -5.20
CA THR A 31 -24.69 4.73 -6.01
C THR A 31 -23.23 5.21 -5.88
N ILE A 32 -22.69 5.81 -6.94
CA ILE A 32 -21.35 6.43 -6.91
C ILE A 32 -21.20 7.41 -5.74
N ALA A 33 -22.29 8.10 -5.37
CA ALA A 33 -22.30 9.03 -4.25
C ALA A 33 -22.04 8.37 -2.88
N SER A 34 -22.31 7.07 -2.70
CA SER A 34 -22.03 6.34 -1.46
C SER A 34 -20.58 5.91 -1.32
N ILE A 35 -19.85 5.81 -2.43
CA ILE A 35 -18.44 5.39 -2.43
C ILE A 35 -17.51 6.46 -1.86
N VAL A 36 -17.76 7.73 -2.17
CA VAL A 36 -16.90 8.84 -1.72
C VAL A 36 -16.80 8.93 -0.19
N PRO A 37 -17.91 8.96 0.57
CA PRO A 37 -17.81 8.97 2.03
C PRO A 37 -17.20 7.66 2.59
N MET A 38 -17.52 6.51 2.02
CA MET A 38 -16.92 5.24 2.41
C MET A 38 -15.39 5.26 2.23
N PHE A 39 -14.92 5.75 1.08
CA PHE A 39 -13.50 5.93 0.80
C PHE A 39 -12.82 6.82 1.84
N LEU A 40 -13.39 8.00 2.13
CA LEU A 40 -12.83 8.93 3.11
C LEU A 40 -12.75 8.32 4.51
N VAL A 41 -13.80 7.62 4.94
CA VAL A 41 -13.83 6.94 6.25
C VAL A 41 -12.74 5.86 6.31
N GLN A 42 -12.60 5.02 5.29
CA GLN A 42 -11.57 3.98 5.23
C GLN A 42 -10.16 4.58 5.28
N MET A 43 -9.92 5.70 4.61
CA MET A 43 -8.63 6.39 4.61
C MET A 43 -8.33 7.02 5.98
N ILE A 44 -9.30 7.66 6.63
CA ILE A 44 -9.12 8.27 7.96
C ILE A 44 -8.85 7.20 9.02
N ILE A 45 -9.66 6.13 9.05
CA ILE A 45 -9.47 5.03 10.01
C ILE A 45 -8.12 4.35 9.76
N GLY A 46 -7.78 4.08 8.49
CA GLY A 46 -6.50 3.48 8.12
C GLY A 46 -5.31 4.32 8.56
N ALA A 47 -5.36 5.63 8.35
CA ALA A 47 -4.30 6.55 8.75
C ALA A 47 -4.15 6.63 10.29
N ALA A 48 -5.25 6.76 11.01
CA ALA A 48 -5.26 6.84 12.47
C ALA A 48 -4.76 5.53 13.10
N ALA A 49 -5.24 4.38 12.60
CA ALA A 49 -4.80 3.06 13.04
C ALA A 49 -3.32 2.85 12.75
N GLY A 50 -2.84 3.17 11.54
CA GLY A 50 -1.45 3.03 11.16
C GLY A 50 -0.50 3.82 12.05
N PHE A 51 -0.86 5.05 12.39
CA PHE A 51 -0.09 5.87 13.32
C PHE A 51 -0.12 5.32 14.77
N GLY A 52 -1.30 4.88 15.23
CA GLY A 52 -1.47 4.27 16.55
C GLY A 52 -0.67 2.98 16.70
N PHE A 53 -0.82 2.06 15.74
CA PHE A 53 -0.06 0.81 15.72
C PHE A 53 1.44 1.03 15.48
N GLY A 54 1.83 2.08 14.74
CA GLY A 54 3.24 2.45 14.60
C GLY A 54 3.90 2.79 15.94
N LYS A 55 3.23 3.58 16.79
CA LYS A 55 3.70 3.89 18.15
C LYS A 55 3.73 2.64 19.03
N LEU A 56 2.69 1.83 18.97
CA LEU A 56 2.59 0.59 19.73
C LEU A 56 3.70 -0.39 19.32
N SER A 57 3.92 -0.56 18.03
CA SER A 57 4.96 -1.45 17.49
C SER A 57 6.35 -0.99 17.89
N LYS A 58 6.65 0.32 17.82
CA LYS A 58 7.90 0.89 18.33
C LYS A 58 8.11 0.54 19.81
N PHE A 59 7.08 0.74 20.63
CA PHE A 59 7.15 0.44 22.06
C PHE A 59 7.41 -1.05 22.30
N ILE A 60 6.69 -1.92 21.60
CA ILE A 60 6.84 -3.39 21.72
C ILE A 60 8.25 -3.82 21.31
N ILE A 61 8.71 -3.42 20.13
CA ILE A 61 10.02 -3.81 19.58
C ILE A 61 11.15 -3.37 20.50
N ASN A 62 11.09 -2.16 21.05
CA ASN A 62 12.13 -1.62 21.92
C ASN A 62 12.04 -2.12 23.39
N ARG A 63 10.89 -2.68 23.78
CA ARG A 63 10.67 -3.18 25.16
C ARG A 63 10.97 -4.67 25.27
N ILE A 64 10.62 -5.45 24.27
CA ILE A 64 10.83 -6.90 24.26
C ILE A 64 12.31 -7.18 24.00
N ARG A 65 12.92 -7.96 24.87
CA ARG A 65 14.27 -8.49 24.69
C ARG A 65 14.15 -9.93 24.20
N LEU A 66 14.40 -10.13 22.91
CA LEU A 66 14.43 -11.46 22.31
C LEU A 66 15.87 -11.99 22.34
N ASP A 67 16.02 -13.28 22.62
CA ASP A 67 17.33 -13.95 22.74
C ASP A 67 18.11 -13.98 21.43
N PHE A 68 17.41 -13.96 20.29
CA PHE A 68 18.02 -14.01 18.95
C PHE A 68 17.58 -12.80 18.10
N GLU A 69 18.55 -12.16 17.45
CA GLU A 69 18.31 -11.01 16.57
C GLU A 69 17.35 -11.32 15.40
N GLY A 70 17.38 -12.57 14.90
CA GLY A 70 16.51 -13.02 13.80
C GLY A 70 15.03 -13.09 14.16
N LEU A 71 14.67 -13.04 15.44
CA LEU A 71 13.26 -13.02 15.88
C LEU A 71 12.62 -11.63 15.76
N TYR A 72 13.40 -10.55 15.72
CA TYR A 72 12.85 -9.20 15.59
C TYR A 72 12.10 -8.98 14.25
N PRO A 73 12.64 -9.39 13.09
CA PRO A 73 11.87 -9.34 11.85
C PRO A 73 10.56 -10.13 11.90
N VAL A 74 10.55 -11.31 12.54
CA VAL A 74 9.34 -12.13 12.70
C VAL A 74 8.31 -11.41 13.57
N LEU A 75 8.76 -10.77 14.65
CA LEU A 75 7.91 -9.93 15.49
C LEU A 75 7.27 -8.79 14.69
N VAL A 76 8.06 -8.12 13.83
CA VAL A 76 7.55 -7.05 12.98
C VAL A 76 6.52 -7.56 11.98
N ILE A 77 6.71 -8.75 11.38
CA ILE A 77 5.72 -9.39 10.52
C ILE A 77 4.41 -9.65 11.30
N ALA A 78 4.51 -10.18 12.51
CA ALA A 78 3.33 -10.43 13.35
C ALA A 78 2.58 -9.12 13.67
N LEU A 79 3.30 -8.06 14.02
CA LEU A 79 2.72 -6.73 14.26
C LEU A 79 2.08 -6.13 13.01
N MET A 80 2.66 -6.38 11.83
CA MET A 80 2.08 -5.98 10.55
C MET A 80 0.73 -6.66 10.30
N PHE A 81 0.63 -7.98 10.53
CA PHE A 81 -0.64 -8.71 10.38
C PHE A 81 -1.68 -8.25 11.40
N VAL A 82 -1.29 -8.00 12.64
CA VAL A 82 -2.19 -7.44 13.66
C VAL A 82 -2.70 -6.06 13.25
N THR A 83 -1.81 -5.19 12.75
CA THR A 83 -2.18 -3.85 12.26
C THR A 83 -3.18 -3.94 11.13
N PHE A 84 -2.91 -4.80 10.13
CA PHE A 84 -3.80 -5.01 9.00
C PHE A 84 -5.17 -5.50 9.44
N SER A 85 -5.20 -6.65 10.12
CA SER A 85 -6.45 -7.32 10.49
C SER A 85 -7.32 -6.48 11.41
N THR A 86 -6.70 -5.79 12.36
CA THR A 86 -7.44 -4.92 13.29
C THR A 86 -8.01 -3.71 12.55
N THR A 87 -7.25 -3.10 11.66
CA THR A 87 -7.71 -1.94 10.88
C THR A 87 -8.86 -2.32 9.95
N ASP A 88 -8.73 -3.44 9.26
CA ASP A 88 -9.74 -3.98 8.36
C ASP A 88 -11.02 -4.33 9.11
N PHE A 89 -10.92 -4.94 10.28
CA PHE A 89 -12.06 -5.26 11.15
C PHE A 89 -12.86 -4.02 11.56
N PHE A 90 -12.19 -2.88 11.78
CA PHE A 90 -12.84 -1.60 12.08
C PHE A 90 -13.30 -0.84 10.83
N GLY A 91 -13.24 -1.46 9.65
CA GLY A 91 -13.68 -0.85 8.39
C GLY A 91 -12.71 0.20 7.85
N GLY A 92 -11.45 0.17 8.27
CA GLY A 92 -10.38 1.02 7.75
C GLY A 92 -9.59 0.33 6.63
N ASN A 93 -8.79 1.10 5.89
CA ASN A 93 -7.87 0.53 4.92
C ASN A 93 -6.62 -0.04 5.60
N GLY A 94 -6.53 -1.38 5.70
CA GLY A 94 -5.40 -2.09 6.32
C GLY A 94 -4.07 -1.87 5.59
N PHE A 95 -4.07 -1.73 4.27
CA PHE A 95 -2.86 -1.45 3.49
C PHE A 95 -2.29 -0.07 3.81
N LEU A 96 -3.16 0.94 3.89
CA LEU A 96 -2.75 2.28 4.31
C LEU A 96 -2.21 2.28 5.75
N ALA A 97 -2.85 1.53 6.64
CA ALA A 97 -2.41 1.44 8.02
C ALA A 97 -1.00 0.82 8.12
N ILE A 98 -0.74 -0.28 7.39
CA ILE A 98 0.61 -0.87 7.35
C ILE A 98 1.61 0.12 6.79
N TYR A 99 1.29 0.80 5.70
CA TYR A 99 2.18 1.77 5.06
C TYR A 99 2.58 2.87 6.03
N ILE A 100 1.61 3.52 6.70
CA ILE A 100 1.87 4.59 7.67
C ILE A 100 2.65 4.05 8.87
N CYS A 101 2.31 2.86 9.36
CA CYS A 101 3.04 2.19 10.43
C CYS A 101 4.51 1.95 10.04
N ALA A 102 4.76 1.44 8.83
CA ALA A 102 6.10 1.17 8.32
C ALA A 102 6.92 2.46 8.12
N VAL A 103 6.33 3.51 7.56
CA VAL A 103 6.97 4.83 7.42
C VAL A 103 7.31 5.41 8.79
N TYR A 104 6.40 5.30 9.76
CA TYR A 104 6.68 5.74 11.13
C TYR A 104 7.84 4.97 11.74
N LEU A 105 7.83 3.62 11.69
CA LEU A 105 8.89 2.77 12.23
C LEU A 105 10.24 3.00 11.53
N GLY A 106 10.22 3.18 10.22
CA GLY A 106 11.41 3.45 9.41
C GLY A 106 12.15 4.74 9.84
N ASN A 107 11.42 5.73 10.35
CA ASN A 107 11.99 6.99 10.85
C ASN A 107 12.32 6.97 12.36
N GLN A 108 12.13 5.82 13.04
CA GLN A 108 12.44 5.69 14.46
C GLN A 108 13.71 4.88 14.67
N ASP A 109 14.32 5.07 15.86
CA ASP A 109 15.40 4.22 16.33
C ASP A 109 14.80 2.93 16.90
N LEU A 110 15.08 1.81 16.25
CA LEU A 110 14.65 0.48 16.63
C LEU A 110 15.85 -0.39 16.97
N ILE A 111 15.68 -1.26 17.96
CA ILE A 111 16.64 -2.31 18.29
C ILE A 111 16.74 -3.24 17.06
N HIS A 112 17.98 -3.57 16.65
CA HIS A 112 18.26 -4.44 15.49
C HIS A 112 17.64 -3.98 14.15
N LYS A 113 17.44 -2.67 13.95
CA LYS A 113 16.87 -2.08 12.74
C LYS A 113 17.52 -2.59 11.45
N LYS A 114 18.86 -2.73 11.44
CA LYS A 114 19.60 -3.21 10.26
C LYS A 114 19.23 -4.65 9.89
N THR A 115 19.03 -5.52 10.87
CA THR A 115 18.61 -6.91 10.67
C THR A 115 17.19 -6.98 10.14
N ILE A 116 16.30 -6.15 10.68
CA ILE A 116 14.92 -6.04 10.21
C ILE A 116 14.89 -5.61 8.73
N ILE A 117 15.58 -4.52 8.35
CA ILE A 117 15.60 -4.01 6.98
C ILE A 117 16.16 -5.06 6.01
N LYS A 118 17.31 -5.70 6.33
CA LYS A 118 17.90 -6.72 5.45
C LYS A 118 16.97 -7.89 5.17
N MET A 119 16.22 -8.35 6.19
CA MET A 119 15.25 -9.43 6.00
C MET A 119 14.09 -8.97 5.11
N TYR A 120 13.57 -7.77 5.34
CA TYR A 120 12.50 -7.22 4.51
C TYR A 120 12.91 -7.00 3.06
N ASP A 121 14.15 -6.57 2.80
CA ASP A 121 14.67 -6.46 1.43
C ASP A 121 14.66 -7.83 0.73
N GLY A 122 15.14 -8.88 1.39
CA GLY A 122 15.11 -10.23 0.85
C GLY A 122 13.68 -10.77 0.66
N LEU A 123 12.80 -10.50 1.61
CA LEU A 123 11.40 -10.92 1.53
C LEU A 123 10.67 -10.18 0.40
N ALA A 124 10.94 -8.88 0.19
CA ALA A 124 10.36 -8.11 -0.90
C ALA A 124 10.71 -8.70 -2.27
N TRP A 125 11.98 -9.05 -2.50
CA TRP A 125 12.40 -9.73 -3.72
C TRP A 125 11.71 -11.08 -3.91
N LEU A 126 11.61 -11.89 -2.86
CA LEU A 126 10.92 -13.18 -2.91
C LEU A 126 9.44 -12.99 -3.25
N MET A 127 8.76 -12.07 -2.57
CA MET A 127 7.34 -11.80 -2.81
C MET A 127 7.09 -11.24 -4.21
N GLN A 128 8.00 -10.44 -4.75
CA GLN A 128 7.90 -9.96 -6.12
C GLN A 128 7.96 -11.12 -7.13
N ILE A 129 8.86 -12.08 -6.94
CA ILE A 129 8.94 -13.28 -7.79
C ILE A 129 7.64 -14.08 -7.68
N VAL A 130 7.16 -14.34 -6.46
CA VAL A 130 5.93 -15.09 -6.21
C VAL A 130 4.72 -14.38 -6.86
N LEU A 131 4.63 -13.06 -6.73
CA LEU A 131 3.55 -12.26 -7.31
C LEU A 131 3.52 -12.38 -8.83
N PHE A 132 4.64 -12.18 -9.51
CA PHE A 132 4.69 -12.26 -10.98
C PHE A 132 4.47 -13.70 -11.49
N LEU A 133 4.98 -14.69 -10.77
CA LEU A 133 4.73 -16.10 -11.10
C LEU A 133 3.22 -16.42 -10.98
N THR A 134 2.61 -16.01 -9.86
CA THR A 134 1.19 -16.24 -9.64
C THR A 134 0.33 -15.52 -10.67
N LEU A 135 0.65 -14.26 -10.98
CA LEU A 135 -0.03 -13.51 -12.04
C LEU A 135 0.09 -14.23 -13.38
N GLY A 136 1.30 -14.68 -13.73
CA GLY A 136 1.50 -15.41 -14.99
C GLY A 136 0.71 -16.72 -15.09
N LEU A 137 0.52 -17.42 -13.96
CA LEU A 137 -0.27 -18.65 -13.89
C LEU A 137 -1.79 -18.39 -13.90
N LEU A 138 -2.24 -17.27 -13.35
CA LEU A 138 -3.67 -16.90 -13.30
C LEU A 138 -4.19 -16.28 -14.60
N VAL A 139 -3.29 -15.79 -15.44
CA VAL A 139 -3.67 -15.12 -16.69
C VAL A 139 -3.99 -16.15 -17.77
N PHE A 140 -5.22 -16.12 -18.26
CA PHE A 140 -5.64 -16.87 -19.45
C PHE A 140 -5.59 -15.94 -20.67
N PRO A 141 -4.64 -16.13 -21.61
CA PRO A 141 -4.48 -15.22 -22.75
C PRO A 141 -5.74 -15.12 -23.62
N SER A 142 -6.51 -16.19 -23.72
CA SER A 142 -7.76 -16.24 -24.49
C SER A 142 -8.84 -15.28 -23.96
N GLU A 143 -8.85 -15.03 -22.65
CA GLU A 143 -9.81 -14.13 -22.01
C GLU A 143 -9.37 -12.67 -22.09
N ILE A 144 -8.08 -12.40 -22.26
CA ILE A 144 -7.52 -11.04 -22.33
C ILE A 144 -7.61 -10.46 -23.73
N ILE A 145 -7.46 -11.29 -24.76
CA ILE A 145 -7.44 -10.83 -26.17
C ILE A 145 -8.64 -9.93 -26.52
N PRO A 146 -9.90 -10.25 -26.14
CA PRO A 146 -11.04 -9.42 -26.46
C PRO A 146 -10.98 -8.00 -25.87
N PHE A 147 -10.32 -7.83 -24.72
CA PHE A 147 -10.22 -6.55 -23.98
C PHE A 147 -8.89 -5.83 -24.23
N MET A 148 -7.97 -6.45 -24.97
CA MET A 148 -6.61 -5.94 -25.16
C MET A 148 -6.60 -4.54 -25.81
N GLY A 149 -7.50 -4.25 -26.74
CA GLY A 149 -7.61 -2.95 -27.39
C GLY A 149 -7.98 -1.83 -26.41
N ILE A 150 -8.98 -2.07 -25.57
CA ILE A 150 -9.43 -1.10 -24.56
C ILE A 150 -8.36 -0.94 -23.49
N GLY A 151 -7.76 -2.04 -23.03
CA GLY A 151 -6.67 -2.03 -22.05
C GLY A 151 -5.46 -1.24 -22.52
N LEU A 152 -5.07 -1.41 -23.79
CA LEU A 152 -3.97 -0.67 -24.42
C LEU A 152 -4.28 0.82 -24.51
N LEU A 153 -5.51 1.19 -24.86
CA LEU A 153 -5.97 2.58 -24.94
C LEU A 153 -5.92 3.27 -23.57
N ILE A 154 -6.41 2.60 -22.54
CA ILE A 154 -6.36 3.07 -21.14
C ILE A 154 -4.91 3.23 -20.69
N SER A 155 -4.06 2.24 -20.96
CA SER A 155 -2.64 2.29 -20.58
C SER A 155 -1.90 3.44 -21.26
N LEU A 156 -2.13 3.67 -22.56
CA LEU A 156 -1.56 4.80 -23.29
C LEU A 156 -2.04 6.13 -22.72
N PHE A 157 -3.33 6.26 -22.42
CA PHE A 157 -3.87 7.46 -21.79
C PHE A 157 -3.24 7.74 -20.43
N LEU A 158 -3.09 6.71 -19.60
CA LEU A 158 -2.47 6.85 -18.28
C LEU A 158 -0.99 7.27 -18.38
N ILE A 159 -0.24 6.68 -19.30
CA ILE A 159 1.20 6.96 -19.45
C ILE A 159 1.44 8.32 -20.10
N LEU A 160 0.72 8.64 -21.16
CA LEU A 160 0.99 9.81 -21.99
C LEU A 160 0.26 11.08 -21.53
N VAL A 161 -0.87 10.94 -20.86
CA VAL A 161 -1.71 12.07 -20.44
C VAL A 161 -1.78 12.20 -18.94
N ALA A 162 -2.30 11.19 -18.25
CA ALA A 162 -2.58 11.30 -16.81
C ALA A 162 -1.31 11.52 -15.99
N ARG A 163 -0.27 10.74 -16.24
CA ARG A 163 0.99 10.84 -15.49
C ARG A 163 1.74 12.15 -15.69
N PRO A 164 1.96 12.65 -16.92
CA PRO A 164 2.55 13.97 -17.14
C PRO A 164 1.71 15.11 -16.53
N VAL A 165 0.40 15.07 -16.69
CA VAL A 165 -0.50 16.12 -16.15
C VAL A 165 -0.39 16.19 -14.64
N ILE A 166 -0.42 15.04 -13.93
CA ILE A 166 -0.29 15.00 -12.47
C ILE A 166 1.08 15.51 -12.03
N VAL A 167 2.15 15.12 -12.73
CA VAL A 167 3.51 15.60 -12.44
C VAL A 167 3.60 17.12 -12.61
N PHE A 168 3.10 17.66 -13.72
CA PHE A 168 3.09 19.11 -13.96
C PHE A 168 2.27 19.88 -12.91
N ILE A 169 1.09 19.39 -12.55
CA ILE A 169 0.26 20.01 -11.52
C ILE A 169 0.98 19.99 -10.16
N SER A 170 1.60 18.85 -9.81
CA SER A 170 2.35 18.72 -8.56
C SER A 170 3.56 19.66 -8.51
N LEU A 171 4.26 19.82 -9.62
CA LEU A 171 5.42 20.72 -9.74
C LEU A 171 5.04 22.20 -9.65
N LEU A 172 3.81 22.58 -10.07
CA LEU A 172 3.33 23.95 -9.95
C LEU A 172 3.23 24.44 -8.49
N PHE A 173 3.01 23.52 -7.55
CA PHE A 173 2.95 23.83 -6.11
C PHE A 173 4.33 23.80 -5.43
N PHE A 174 5.35 23.23 -6.04
CA PHE A 174 6.70 23.18 -5.50
C PHE A 174 7.63 24.11 -6.31
N ARG A 175 8.14 25.16 -5.66
CA ARG A 175 9.27 25.94 -6.20
C ARG A 175 10.51 25.06 -6.24
N MET A 176 10.79 24.49 -7.39
CA MET A 176 12.08 23.83 -7.63
C MET A 176 13.12 24.89 -7.88
N GLU A 177 14.07 25.02 -6.99
CA GLU A 177 15.35 25.68 -7.30
C GLU A 177 16.10 24.78 -8.28
N LEU A 178 16.05 25.14 -9.55
CA LEU A 178 16.92 24.57 -10.59
C LEU A 178 18.35 24.99 -10.26
N LYS A 179 19.11 24.09 -9.63
CA LYS A 179 20.56 24.18 -9.53
C LYS A 179 21.20 23.44 -10.68
#